data_92c6f80bcf4c21bf615dc4c60519c5eb
#
_entry.id   92c6f80bcf4c21bf615dc4c60519c5eb
#
_cell.length_a   1.000
_cell.length_b   1.000
_cell.length_c   1.000
_cell.angle_alpha   90.00
_cell.angle_beta   90.00
_cell.angle_gamma   90.00
#
_symmetry.space_group_name_H-M   'P 1'
#
loop_
_entity.id
_entity.type
_entity.pdbx_description
1 polymer ?
#
loop_
_entity_poly.entity_id
_entity_poly.type
_entity_poly.pdbx_seq_one_letter_code
_entity_poly.pdbx_strand_id
1 'polypeptide(L)'
;MFWERAEGVNVWDADGNRFIDMTSGFGVAGIGYGFTSEALRKQSISLMHAMGDVHPARVKVELCEALSEITFEKWQGKKGKCLFGNSGFEAVEAALKTAVLATGRSGILSFEGGYHGLGYGALLGQGIGWFSEPFEGQLAKVTRRLAFPRTEAELQIFREELWKIGGAEIGAVLVEPIQGRGGIVVPPIGFLTELRKWCDRVGALLIFDEIYTGFWRTGNMFACEREGVFPDLICLGKALAGGFPISVCVGKAQIMDAWPASHGEALHTSTFLGNPMGCAMSIEAIRRYREPETEAMVAAAAEHLAAALQTLSDLPSVKNIRGEGLMMGVETDSGERALSAVKGLLQDGIIVLPDGPHGDVVALTPPFCVSKEEIDFAIGKLRGRLRGAHAPSRVVSGAPAGNLA
;
A
#
# COMPACT_ATOMS: atom_id res chain seq x y z
N MET A 1 21.25 8.05 10.75
CA MET A 1 21.19 8.51 9.34
C MET A 1 20.07 9.53 9.21
N PHE A 2 20.34 10.72 8.67
CA PHE A 2 19.36 11.76 8.37
C PHE A 2 19.37 11.99 6.86
N TRP A 3 18.27 11.82 6.19
CA TRP A 3 18.15 12.05 4.74
C TRP A 3 18.20 13.54 4.43
N GLU A 4 19.04 13.92 3.47
CA GLU A 4 19.21 15.30 3.02
C GLU A 4 18.72 15.50 1.59
N ARG A 5 18.93 14.52 0.72
CA ARG A 5 18.57 14.58 -0.70
C ARG A 5 18.19 13.21 -1.23
N ALA A 6 17.29 13.19 -2.23
CA ALA A 6 16.94 11.97 -2.96
C ALA A 6 16.73 12.28 -4.45
N GLU A 7 17.13 11.35 -5.33
CA GLU A 7 16.98 11.45 -6.78
C GLU A 7 16.99 10.06 -7.42
N GLY A 8 16.03 9.78 -8.30
CA GLY A 8 15.88 8.46 -8.91
C GLY A 8 15.67 7.38 -7.85
N VAL A 9 16.60 6.43 -7.71
CA VAL A 9 16.61 5.37 -6.69
C VAL A 9 17.51 5.72 -5.51
N ASN A 10 18.30 6.80 -5.60
CA ASN A 10 19.34 7.11 -4.66
C ASN A 10 18.90 8.12 -3.60
N VAL A 11 19.36 7.89 -2.38
CA VAL A 11 19.20 8.80 -1.23
C VAL A 11 20.57 9.15 -0.69
N TRP A 12 20.76 10.39 -0.25
CA TRP A 12 21.97 10.86 0.43
C TRP A 12 21.63 11.32 1.84
N ASP A 13 22.44 10.92 2.79
CA ASP A 13 22.33 11.43 4.15
C ASP A 13 23.07 12.78 4.33
N ALA A 14 22.91 13.38 5.52
CA ALA A 14 23.51 14.66 5.87
C ALA A 14 25.05 14.64 5.90
N ASP A 15 25.66 13.45 5.96
CA ASP A 15 27.12 13.26 5.90
C ASP A 15 27.61 13.05 4.45
N GLY A 16 26.69 13.05 3.46
CA GLY A 16 26.99 12.87 2.05
C GLY A 16 27.10 11.41 1.59
N ASN A 17 26.81 10.44 2.45
CA ASN A 17 26.79 9.02 2.06
C ASN A 17 25.61 8.73 1.15
N ARG A 18 25.86 7.99 0.06
CA ARG A 18 24.84 7.57 -0.89
C ARG A 18 24.31 6.17 -0.55
N PHE A 19 23.00 6.02 -0.63
CA PHE A 19 22.28 4.76 -0.44
C PHE A 19 21.40 4.47 -1.64
N ILE A 20 21.28 3.19 -2.01
CA ILE A 20 20.25 2.69 -2.94
C ILE A 20 19.03 2.38 -2.11
N ASP A 21 17.91 3.05 -2.39
CA ASP A 21 16.65 2.81 -1.70
C ASP A 21 15.82 1.73 -2.40
N MET A 22 15.84 0.53 -1.85
CA MET A 22 15.04 -0.60 -2.31
C MET A 22 13.63 -0.62 -1.67
N THR A 23 13.17 0.53 -1.12
CA THR A 23 11.87 0.66 -0.45
C THR A 23 10.94 1.68 -1.11
N SER A 24 11.46 2.52 -2.03
CA SER A 24 10.76 3.69 -2.58
C SER A 24 10.18 4.62 -1.49
N GLY A 25 10.84 4.75 -0.33
CA GLY A 25 10.30 5.48 0.80
C GLY A 25 8.92 4.97 1.22
N PHE A 26 8.81 3.68 1.54
CA PHE A 26 7.54 2.98 1.83
C PHE A 26 6.59 2.88 0.62
N GLY A 27 7.13 2.73 -0.60
CA GLY A 27 6.33 2.59 -1.82
C GLY A 27 5.82 3.91 -2.40
N VAL A 28 6.31 5.05 -1.91
CA VAL A 28 5.86 6.39 -2.32
C VAL A 28 6.50 6.83 -3.65
N ALA A 29 7.81 6.64 -3.79
CA ALA A 29 8.57 7.06 -4.97
C ALA A 29 8.51 5.99 -6.09
N GLY A 30 7.31 5.69 -6.63
CA GLY A 30 7.12 4.66 -7.64
C GLY A 30 8.06 4.83 -8.84
N ILE A 31 7.97 5.93 -9.56
CA ILE A 31 8.84 6.22 -10.73
C ILE A 31 10.27 6.62 -10.30
N GLY A 32 10.46 6.91 -9.01
CA GLY A 32 11.71 7.43 -8.46
C GLY A 32 11.53 8.79 -7.79
N TYR A 33 12.52 9.23 -7.07
CA TYR A 33 12.49 10.52 -6.39
C TYR A 33 12.64 11.67 -7.38
N GLY A 34 11.90 12.77 -7.15
CA GLY A 34 12.04 14.03 -7.88
C GLY A 34 11.22 14.16 -9.16
N PHE A 35 10.58 13.11 -9.67
CA PHE A 35 9.89 13.15 -10.97
C PHE A 35 8.67 14.10 -11.02
N THR A 36 8.02 14.39 -9.89
CA THR A 36 6.87 15.31 -9.80
C THR A 36 7.26 16.74 -9.38
N SER A 37 8.55 17.01 -9.16
CA SER A 37 9.04 18.30 -8.62
C SER A 37 8.66 19.51 -9.47
N GLU A 38 8.64 19.37 -10.79
CA GLU A 38 8.26 20.49 -11.69
C GLU A 38 6.76 20.80 -11.63
N ALA A 39 5.90 19.78 -11.49
CA ALA A 39 4.46 19.99 -11.29
C ALA A 39 4.20 20.71 -9.96
N LEU A 40 4.89 20.33 -8.88
CA LEU A 40 4.84 20.99 -7.59
C LEU A 40 5.27 22.46 -7.71
N ARG A 41 6.41 22.72 -8.34
CA ARG A 41 6.97 24.07 -8.52
C ARG A 41 5.99 24.99 -9.27
N LYS A 42 5.40 24.53 -10.37
CA LYS A 42 4.42 25.29 -11.14
C LYS A 42 3.16 25.57 -10.32
N GLN A 43 2.62 24.57 -9.66
CA GLN A 43 1.40 24.70 -8.89
C GLN A 43 1.59 25.62 -7.67
N SER A 44 2.72 25.55 -6.97
CA SER A 44 3.00 26.38 -5.79
C SER A 44 3.05 27.88 -6.10
N ILE A 45 3.47 28.26 -7.31
CA ILE A 45 3.50 29.65 -7.76
C ILE A 45 2.08 30.17 -8.04
N SER A 46 1.18 29.31 -8.57
CA SER A 46 -0.15 29.73 -9.00
C SER A 46 -1.18 29.66 -7.87
N LEU A 47 -1.25 28.56 -7.15
CA LEU A 47 -2.24 28.33 -6.09
C LEU A 47 -1.79 27.20 -5.16
N MET A 48 -1.35 27.55 -3.95
CA MET A 48 -0.91 26.58 -2.94
C MET A 48 -2.05 25.90 -2.20
N HIS A 49 -3.17 26.61 -1.99
CA HIS A 49 -4.32 26.14 -1.22
C HIS A 49 -5.62 26.71 -1.80
N ALA A 50 -6.70 25.94 -1.67
CA ALA A 50 -8.06 26.33 -2.03
C ALA A 50 -9.04 25.81 -0.97
N MET A 51 -10.26 26.35 -0.94
CA MET A 51 -11.32 25.94 -0.01
C MET A 51 -12.00 24.64 -0.49
N GLY A 52 -11.24 23.59 -0.60
CA GLY A 52 -11.50 22.25 -1.13
C GLY A 52 -12.92 21.84 -1.48
N ASP A 53 -13.85 21.98 -0.53
CA ASP A 53 -15.24 21.54 -0.70
C ASP A 53 -16.18 22.68 -1.05
N VAL A 54 -15.81 23.93 -0.76
CA VAL A 54 -16.64 25.13 -1.01
C VAL A 54 -16.29 25.76 -2.37
N HIS A 55 -15.01 25.96 -2.61
CA HIS A 55 -14.46 26.51 -3.86
C HIS A 55 -13.27 25.67 -4.31
N PRO A 56 -13.53 24.51 -4.98
CA PRO A 56 -12.47 23.58 -5.35
C PRO A 56 -11.54 24.20 -6.39
N ALA A 57 -10.24 23.87 -6.29
CA ALA A 57 -9.29 24.20 -7.35
C ALA A 57 -9.61 23.39 -8.62
N ARG A 58 -9.40 23.99 -9.80
CA ARG A 58 -9.58 23.31 -11.09
C ARG A 58 -8.77 22.01 -11.17
N VAL A 59 -7.53 22.02 -10.70
CA VAL A 59 -6.64 20.85 -10.68
C VAL A 59 -7.20 19.69 -9.83
N LYS A 60 -8.02 19.97 -8.79
CA LYS A 60 -8.72 18.92 -8.03
C LYS A 60 -9.78 18.23 -8.90
N VAL A 61 -10.52 18.99 -9.71
CA VAL A 61 -11.53 18.44 -10.64
C VAL A 61 -10.85 17.59 -11.71
N GLU A 62 -9.77 18.09 -12.30
CA GLU A 62 -8.96 17.37 -13.30
C GLU A 62 -8.42 16.05 -12.73
N LEU A 63 -7.99 16.03 -11.46
CA LEU A 63 -7.57 14.79 -10.80
C LEU A 63 -8.74 13.81 -10.59
N CYS A 64 -9.94 14.30 -10.22
CA CYS A 64 -11.13 13.43 -10.12
C CYS A 64 -11.45 12.76 -11.47
N GLU A 65 -11.37 13.50 -12.56
CA GLU A 65 -11.60 12.98 -13.92
C GLU A 65 -10.53 11.93 -14.27
N ALA A 66 -9.23 12.24 -14.08
CA ALA A 66 -8.14 11.32 -14.35
C ALA A 66 -8.24 10.01 -13.54
N LEU A 67 -8.63 10.10 -12.25
CA LEU A 67 -8.84 8.92 -11.40
C LEU A 67 -10.04 8.09 -11.84
N SER A 68 -11.15 8.74 -12.22
CA SER A 68 -12.32 8.05 -12.77
C SER A 68 -11.98 7.30 -14.06
N GLU A 69 -11.23 7.94 -14.99
CA GLU A 69 -10.78 7.35 -16.25
C GLU A 69 -9.93 6.08 -16.06
N ILE A 70 -8.95 6.10 -15.14
CA ILE A 70 -8.05 4.96 -14.93
C ILE A 70 -8.64 3.85 -14.07
N THR A 71 -9.80 4.06 -13.45
CA THR A 71 -10.49 3.10 -12.58
C THR A 71 -11.85 2.71 -13.17
N PHE A 72 -12.94 3.23 -12.65
CA PHE A 72 -14.29 2.76 -12.95
C PHE A 72 -14.73 2.97 -14.39
N GLU A 73 -14.27 4.03 -15.08
CA GLU A 73 -14.57 4.21 -16.50
C GLU A 73 -13.85 3.15 -17.34
N LYS A 74 -12.55 2.90 -17.07
CA LYS A 74 -11.76 1.83 -17.74
C LYS A 74 -12.38 0.45 -17.51
N TRP A 75 -12.78 0.16 -16.27
CA TRP A 75 -13.20 -1.18 -15.87
C TRP A 75 -14.66 -1.50 -16.22
N GLN A 76 -15.54 -0.53 -16.14
CA GLN A 76 -16.98 -0.76 -16.19
C GLN A 76 -17.75 0.24 -17.07
N GLY A 77 -17.06 1.19 -17.72
CA GLY A 77 -17.70 2.25 -18.53
C GLY A 77 -18.56 3.21 -17.71
N LYS A 78 -18.34 3.31 -16.39
CA LYS A 78 -19.11 4.15 -15.47
C LYS A 78 -18.21 5.10 -14.71
N LYS A 79 -18.71 6.32 -14.44
CA LYS A 79 -17.92 7.30 -13.68
C LYS A 79 -17.68 6.87 -12.24
N GLY A 80 -16.47 7.20 -11.75
CA GLY A 80 -16.11 7.19 -10.34
C GLY A 80 -16.28 8.57 -9.71
N LYS A 81 -16.46 8.63 -8.38
CA LYS A 81 -16.39 9.84 -7.57
C LYS A 81 -15.34 9.70 -6.50
N CYS A 82 -14.75 10.82 -6.07
CA CYS A 82 -13.58 10.86 -5.20
C CYS A 82 -13.88 11.53 -3.86
N LEU A 83 -13.37 10.95 -2.78
CA LEU A 83 -13.18 11.62 -1.49
C LEU A 83 -11.68 11.63 -1.18
N PHE A 84 -11.11 12.83 -1.02
CA PHE A 84 -9.69 12.99 -0.76
C PHE A 84 -9.35 12.91 0.73
N GLY A 85 -8.12 12.48 1.02
CA GLY A 85 -7.46 12.53 2.31
C GLY A 85 -6.00 12.99 2.12
N ASN A 86 -5.25 13.09 3.21
CA ASN A 86 -3.83 13.43 3.22
C ASN A 86 -2.95 12.19 3.48
N SER A 87 -3.51 11.18 4.15
CA SER A 87 -2.84 9.91 4.44
C SER A 87 -3.71 8.72 4.07
N GLY A 88 -3.08 7.54 3.88
CA GLY A 88 -3.79 6.34 3.43
C GLY A 88 -4.97 5.96 4.31
N PHE A 89 -4.82 6.04 5.63
CA PHE A 89 -5.90 5.68 6.55
C PHE A 89 -7.16 6.56 6.37
N GLU A 90 -7.01 7.83 5.99
CA GLU A 90 -8.15 8.72 5.74
C GLU A 90 -8.97 8.24 4.51
N ALA A 91 -8.31 7.73 3.49
CA ALA A 91 -9.01 7.11 2.34
C ALA A 91 -9.75 5.84 2.76
N VAL A 92 -9.16 5.01 3.62
CA VAL A 92 -9.82 3.83 4.19
C VAL A 92 -11.02 4.23 5.05
N GLU A 93 -10.88 5.23 5.91
CA GLU A 93 -12.00 5.74 6.73
C GLU A 93 -13.13 6.31 5.86
N ALA A 94 -12.80 7.02 4.79
CA ALA A 94 -13.79 7.49 3.82
C ALA A 94 -14.53 6.31 3.15
N ALA A 95 -13.81 5.24 2.79
CA ALA A 95 -14.40 4.04 2.21
C ALA A 95 -15.33 3.31 3.21
N LEU A 96 -14.90 3.14 4.46
CA LEU A 96 -15.73 2.52 5.50
C LEU A 96 -16.99 3.35 5.82
N LYS A 97 -16.87 4.67 5.92
CA LYS A 97 -18.02 5.57 6.09
C LYS A 97 -18.98 5.47 4.90
N THR A 98 -18.44 5.46 3.68
CA THR A 98 -19.27 5.27 2.47
C THR A 98 -20.03 3.96 2.52
N ALA A 99 -19.39 2.87 2.95
CA ALA A 99 -20.03 1.57 3.07
C ALA A 99 -21.19 1.59 4.07
N VAL A 100 -21.01 2.23 5.22
CA VAL A 100 -22.10 2.39 6.22
C VAL A 100 -23.27 3.18 5.62
N LEU A 101 -23.00 4.31 4.97
CA LEU A 101 -24.04 5.16 4.37
C LEU A 101 -24.79 4.42 3.25
N ALA A 102 -24.08 3.68 2.41
CA ALA A 102 -24.67 3.01 1.26
C ALA A 102 -25.42 1.72 1.62
N THR A 103 -24.99 1.00 2.67
CA THR A 103 -25.60 -0.30 3.03
C THR A 103 -26.48 -0.25 4.29
N GLY A 104 -26.35 0.79 5.12
CA GLY A 104 -26.97 0.87 6.44
C GLY A 104 -26.38 -0.12 7.47
N ARG A 105 -25.25 -0.78 7.16
CA ARG A 105 -24.63 -1.84 7.96
C ARG A 105 -23.22 -1.45 8.39
N SER A 106 -22.89 -1.65 9.66
CA SER A 106 -21.61 -1.27 10.26
C SER A 106 -20.58 -2.38 10.30
N GLY A 107 -20.96 -3.62 10.04
CA GLY A 107 -20.04 -4.77 10.11
C GLY A 107 -18.98 -4.73 9.02
N ILE A 108 -17.76 -5.10 9.39
CA ILE A 108 -16.59 -5.16 8.51
C ILE A 108 -16.07 -6.59 8.49
N LEU A 109 -15.81 -7.13 7.30
CA LEU A 109 -15.00 -8.32 7.12
C LEU A 109 -13.58 -7.86 6.71
N SER A 110 -12.57 -8.26 7.47
CA SER A 110 -11.15 -7.98 7.19
C SER A 110 -10.31 -9.25 7.34
N PHE A 111 -8.98 -9.12 7.22
CA PHE A 111 -8.09 -10.27 7.13
C PHE A 111 -6.94 -10.19 8.12
N GLU A 112 -6.54 -11.34 8.68
CA GLU A 112 -5.30 -11.45 9.45
C GLU A 112 -4.12 -11.00 8.62
N GLY A 113 -3.18 -10.28 9.23
CA GLY A 113 -2.03 -9.70 8.55
C GLY A 113 -2.32 -8.43 7.73
N GLY A 114 -3.59 -8.02 7.59
CA GLY A 114 -3.95 -6.80 6.87
C GLY A 114 -3.48 -5.53 7.59
N TYR A 115 -3.02 -4.53 6.82
CA TYR A 115 -2.61 -3.23 7.32
C TYR A 115 -3.28 -2.10 6.55
N HIS A 116 -4.12 -1.33 7.21
CA HIS A 116 -4.94 -0.28 6.60
C HIS A 116 -4.68 1.12 7.17
N GLY A 117 -3.59 1.28 7.93
CA GLY A 117 -3.23 2.52 8.61
C GLY A 117 -3.66 2.54 10.07
N LEU A 118 -3.38 3.66 10.76
CA LEU A 118 -3.44 3.74 12.23
C LEU A 118 -4.45 4.78 12.75
N GLY A 119 -5.28 5.37 11.88
CA GLY A 119 -6.45 6.13 12.32
C GLY A 119 -7.50 5.22 12.95
N TYR A 120 -8.27 5.71 13.91
CA TYR A 120 -9.23 4.89 14.69
C TYR A 120 -10.24 4.13 13.80
N GLY A 121 -10.70 4.74 12.71
CA GLY A 121 -11.57 4.06 11.75
C GLY A 121 -10.85 2.94 10.99
N ALA A 122 -9.62 3.19 10.57
CA ALA A 122 -8.79 2.19 9.88
C ALA A 122 -8.35 1.05 10.80
N LEU A 123 -8.13 1.31 12.10
CA LEU A 123 -7.84 0.29 13.11
C LEU A 123 -8.95 -0.76 13.23
N LEU A 124 -10.19 -0.45 12.84
CA LEU A 124 -11.26 -1.45 12.78
C LEU A 124 -10.95 -2.59 11.79
N GLY A 125 -10.29 -2.29 10.67
CA GLY A 125 -9.86 -3.27 9.67
C GLY A 125 -8.52 -3.94 9.97
N GLN A 126 -7.77 -3.48 10.97
CA GLN A 126 -6.40 -3.88 11.22
C GLN A 126 -6.28 -5.38 11.56
N GLY A 127 -5.43 -6.10 10.84
CA GLY A 127 -5.20 -7.53 11.01
C GLY A 127 -3.90 -7.89 11.73
N ILE A 128 -3.08 -6.88 12.10
CA ILE A 128 -1.85 -7.04 12.87
C ILE A 128 -2.11 -6.51 14.28
N GLY A 129 -2.27 -7.41 15.26
CA GLY A 129 -2.71 -7.11 16.62
C GLY A 129 -1.89 -6.03 17.33
N TRP A 130 -0.57 -6.03 17.15
CA TRP A 130 0.35 -5.04 17.71
C TRP A 130 -0.13 -3.58 17.56
N PHE A 131 -0.79 -3.24 16.45
CA PHE A 131 -1.23 -1.87 16.18
C PHE A 131 -2.59 -1.54 16.79
N SER A 132 -3.45 -2.52 17.08
CA SER A 132 -4.82 -2.29 17.56
C SER A 132 -5.03 -2.65 19.04
N GLU A 133 -4.32 -3.64 19.56
CA GLU A 133 -4.47 -4.17 20.92
C GLU A 133 -4.43 -3.07 22.02
N PRO A 134 -3.50 -2.09 22.00
CA PRO A 134 -3.47 -1.04 23.01
C PRO A 134 -4.72 -0.16 23.03
N PHE A 135 -5.49 -0.15 21.94
CA PHE A 135 -6.65 0.73 21.72
C PHE A 135 -7.98 -0.01 21.69
N GLU A 136 -8.00 -1.31 21.92
CA GLU A 136 -9.22 -2.15 21.81
C GLU A 136 -10.40 -1.64 22.64
N GLY A 137 -10.13 -1.06 23.81
CA GLY A 137 -11.15 -0.46 24.66
C GLY A 137 -11.89 0.74 24.05
N GLN A 138 -11.34 1.33 22.99
CA GLN A 138 -11.91 2.48 22.29
C GLN A 138 -12.45 2.09 20.89
N LEU A 139 -12.25 0.85 20.45
CA LEU A 139 -12.68 0.38 19.14
C LEU A 139 -14.04 -0.32 19.22
N ALA A 140 -14.91 -0.01 18.27
CA ALA A 140 -16.18 -0.71 18.13
C ALA A 140 -15.96 -2.18 17.71
N LYS A 141 -16.69 -3.11 18.33
CA LYS A 141 -16.61 -4.54 18.00
C LYS A 141 -17.47 -4.88 16.78
N VAL A 142 -17.16 -4.31 15.64
CA VAL A 142 -17.91 -4.48 14.39
C VAL A 142 -17.17 -5.31 13.34
N THR A 143 -15.96 -5.76 13.65
CA THR A 143 -15.09 -6.45 12.68
C THR A 143 -15.06 -7.94 12.92
N ARG A 144 -15.24 -8.69 11.83
CA ARG A 144 -14.94 -10.12 11.73
C ARG A 144 -13.68 -10.30 10.90
N ARG A 145 -12.74 -11.13 11.36
CA ARG A 145 -11.49 -11.42 10.63
C ARG A 145 -11.47 -12.85 10.15
N LEU A 146 -10.94 -13.06 8.94
CA LEU A 146 -10.62 -14.37 8.38
C LEU A 146 -9.11 -14.43 8.10
N ALA A 147 -8.58 -15.65 8.04
CA ALA A 147 -7.23 -15.89 7.59
C ALA A 147 -7.08 -15.44 6.13
N PHE A 148 -5.94 -14.81 5.79
CA PHE A 148 -5.60 -14.48 4.42
C PHE A 148 -4.90 -15.68 3.76
N PRO A 149 -5.45 -16.28 2.68
CA PRO A 149 -4.92 -17.52 2.14
C PRO A 149 -3.60 -17.29 1.40
N ARG A 150 -2.64 -18.17 1.64
CA ARG A 150 -1.30 -18.18 1.03
C ARG A 150 -1.10 -19.32 0.02
N THR A 151 -1.95 -20.35 0.12
CA THR A 151 -1.88 -21.56 -0.69
C THR A 151 -3.27 -21.94 -1.20
N GLU A 152 -3.34 -22.78 -2.23
CA GLU A 152 -4.62 -23.28 -2.75
C GLU A 152 -5.40 -24.07 -1.69
N ALA A 153 -4.71 -24.80 -0.80
CA ALA A 153 -5.36 -25.51 0.30
C ALA A 153 -6.01 -24.53 1.30
N GLU A 154 -5.31 -23.45 1.63
CA GLU A 154 -5.85 -22.40 2.49
C GLU A 154 -7.00 -21.63 1.81
N LEU A 155 -6.94 -21.44 0.48
CA LEU A 155 -8.03 -20.82 -0.28
C LEU A 155 -9.29 -21.70 -0.20
N GLN A 156 -9.17 -23.02 -0.21
CA GLN A 156 -10.32 -23.91 -0.05
C GLN A 156 -10.94 -23.78 1.34
N ILE A 157 -10.12 -23.75 2.39
CA ILE A 157 -10.58 -23.53 3.78
C ILE A 157 -11.27 -22.17 3.89
N PHE A 158 -10.64 -21.13 3.35
CA PHE A 158 -11.19 -19.78 3.31
C PHE A 158 -12.59 -19.74 2.65
N ARG A 159 -12.78 -20.41 1.50
CA ARG A 159 -14.08 -20.51 0.84
C ARG A 159 -15.13 -21.07 1.78
N GLU A 160 -14.85 -22.18 2.44
CA GLU A 160 -15.79 -22.82 3.37
C GLU A 160 -16.14 -21.91 4.55
N GLU A 161 -15.18 -21.19 5.10
CA GLU A 161 -15.41 -20.24 6.19
C GLU A 161 -16.21 -19.01 5.73
N LEU A 162 -15.84 -18.43 4.59
CA LEU A 162 -16.53 -17.27 4.02
C LEU A 162 -18.01 -17.56 3.80
N TRP A 163 -18.33 -18.72 3.18
CA TRP A 163 -19.70 -19.08 2.87
C TRP A 163 -20.55 -19.46 4.08
N LYS A 164 -19.95 -19.71 5.24
CA LYS A 164 -20.66 -19.88 6.53
C LYS A 164 -21.07 -18.54 7.15
N ILE A 165 -20.46 -17.42 6.70
CA ILE A 165 -20.81 -16.09 7.21
C ILE A 165 -22.16 -15.66 6.60
N GLY A 166 -23.15 -15.38 7.45
CA GLY A 166 -24.49 -14.97 7.02
C GLY A 166 -24.56 -13.63 6.29
N GLY A 167 -23.61 -12.75 6.53
CA GLY A 167 -23.44 -11.46 5.84
C GLY A 167 -24.45 -10.37 6.17
N ALA A 168 -25.51 -10.66 6.92
CA ALA A 168 -26.60 -9.70 7.18
C ALA A 168 -26.14 -8.40 7.86
N GLU A 169 -25.11 -8.47 8.70
CA GLU A 169 -24.55 -7.33 9.44
C GLU A 169 -23.35 -6.70 8.71
N ILE A 170 -22.77 -7.38 7.71
CA ILE A 170 -21.56 -6.92 7.04
C ILE A 170 -21.90 -5.91 5.95
N GLY A 171 -21.42 -4.67 6.14
CA GLY A 171 -21.54 -3.60 5.14
C GLY A 171 -20.34 -3.51 4.20
N ALA A 172 -19.16 -3.94 4.67
CA ALA A 172 -17.92 -3.84 3.91
C ALA A 172 -17.02 -5.09 4.05
N VAL A 173 -16.36 -5.45 2.96
CA VAL A 173 -15.15 -6.29 2.96
C VAL A 173 -13.97 -5.38 2.65
N LEU A 174 -13.02 -5.26 3.58
CA LEU A 174 -11.82 -4.45 3.43
C LEU A 174 -10.62 -5.37 3.26
N VAL A 175 -9.90 -5.26 2.15
CA VAL A 175 -8.79 -6.16 1.81
C VAL A 175 -7.72 -5.46 0.98
N GLU A 176 -6.44 -5.78 1.26
CA GLU A 176 -5.33 -5.54 0.33
C GLU A 176 -5.34 -6.68 -0.70
N PRO A 177 -5.34 -6.43 -2.03
CA PRO A 177 -5.25 -7.51 -3.03
C PRO A 177 -4.00 -8.37 -2.88
N ILE A 178 -2.90 -7.77 -2.44
CA ILE A 178 -1.65 -8.39 -1.97
C ILE A 178 -1.29 -7.71 -0.66
N GLN A 179 -1.13 -8.47 0.42
CA GLN A 179 -0.76 -7.87 1.70
C GLN A 179 0.67 -7.37 1.68
N GLY A 180 0.87 -6.10 2.08
CA GLY A 180 2.19 -5.48 2.23
C GLY A 180 2.82 -5.84 3.57
N ARG A 181 2.42 -5.15 4.62
CA ARG A 181 2.95 -5.31 5.99
C ARG A 181 2.75 -6.71 6.58
N GLY A 182 1.83 -7.49 6.05
CA GLY A 182 1.65 -8.91 6.37
C GLY A 182 2.81 -9.80 5.91
N GLY A 183 3.83 -9.25 5.25
CA GLY A 183 5.03 -9.94 4.80
C GLY A 183 5.02 -10.26 3.30
N ILE A 184 4.49 -9.36 2.49
CA ILE A 184 4.36 -9.51 1.03
C ILE A 184 3.64 -10.82 0.68
N VAL A 185 2.37 -10.91 1.07
CA VAL A 185 1.59 -12.14 0.86
C VAL A 185 0.72 -12.01 -0.36
N VAL A 186 1.00 -12.82 -1.38
CA VAL A 186 0.22 -12.92 -2.61
C VAL A 186 -0.79 -14.05 -2.45
N PRO A 187 -2.09 -13.78 -2.55
CA PRO A 187 -3.10 -14.83 -2.43
C PRO A 187 -3.14 -15.67 -3.72
N PRO A 188 -3.60 -16.94 -3.64
CA PRO A 188 -3.89 -17.75 -4.83
C PRO A 188 -4.93 -17.10 -5.73
N ILE A 189 -4.84 -17.38 -7.03
CA ILE A 189 -5.84 -16.94 -8.01
C ILE A 189 -7.22 -17.46 -7.62
N GLY A 190 -8.22 -16.61 -7.72
CA GLY A 190 -9.59 -16.91 -7.31
C GLY A 190 -9.98 -16.36 -5.94
N PHE A 191 -9.02 -15.89 -5.13
CA PHE A 191 -9.33 -15.29 -3.83
C PHE A 191 -10.21 -14.04 -3.96
N LEU A 192 -9.79 -13.07 -4.79
CA LEU A 192 -10.57 -11.85 -5.02
C LEU A 192 -11.92 -12.15 -5.69
N THR A 193 -11.92 -13.14 -6.58
CA THR A 193 -13.14 -13.63 -7.24
C THR A 193 -14.16 -14.17 -6.24
N GLU A 194 -13.73 -14.93 -5.23
CA GLU A 194 -14.64 -15.44 -4.19
C GLU A 194 -15.18 -14.30 -3.31
N LEU A 195 -14.35 -13.33 -2.96
CA LEU A 195 -14.80 -12.13 -2.24
C LEU A 195 -15.87 -11.36 -3.02
N ARG A 196 -15.65 -11.16 -4.33
CA ARG A 196 -16.61 -10.45 -5.18
C ARG A 196 -17.96 -11.18 -5.22
N LYS A 197 -17.94 -12.50 -5.46
CA LYS A 197 -19.16 -13.32 -5.48
C LYS A 197 -19.92 -13.25 -4.14
N TRP A 198 -19.18 -13.34 -3.04
CA TRP A 198 -19.80 -13.27 -1.71
C TRP A 198 -20.39 -11.89 -1.44
N CYS A 199 -19.66 -10.80 -1.75
CA CYS A 199 -20.16 -9.44 -1.61
C CYS A 199 -21.45 -9.23 -2.43
N ASP A 200 -21.47 -9.68 -3.67
CA ASP A 200 -22.64 -9.57 -4.55
C ASP A 200 -23.86 -10.32 -3.98
N ARG A 201 -23.64 -11.50 -3.38
CA ARG A 201 -24.70 -12.29 -2.76
C ARG A 201 -25.30 -11.63 -1.53
N VAL A 202 -24.46 -11.07 -0.65
CA VAL A 202 -24.92 -10.52 0.63
C VAL A 202 -25.21 -9.02 0.57
N GLY A 203 -24.85 -8.37 -0.54
CA GLY A 203 -24.98 -6.93 -0.73
C GLY A 203 -23.99 -6.12 0.12
N ALA A 204 -22.84 -6.67 0.47
CA ALA A 204 -21.73 -5.94 1.08
C ALA A 204 -20.88 -5.24 0.01
N LEU A 205 -20.24 -4.12 0.35
CA LEU A 205 -19.32 -3.45 -0.56
C LEU A 205 -17.92 -4.05 -0.47
N LEU A 206 -17.31 -4.33 -1.62
CA LEU A 206 -15.92 -4.75 -1.72
C LEU A 206 -15.02 -3.51 -1.81
N ILE A 207 -14.15 -3.33 -0.82
CA ILE A 207 -13.20 -2.24 -0.71
C ILE A 207 -11.80 -2.81 -0.91
N PHE A 208 -11.10 -2.36 -1.97
CA PHE A 208 -9.69 -2.69 -2.15
C PHE A 208 -8.82 -1.55 -1.63
N ASP A 209 -7.93 -1.91 -0.70
CA ASP A 209 -6.85 -1.05 -0.29
C ASP A 209 -5.66 -1.27 -1.22
N GLU A 210 -5.54 -0.40 -2.21
CA GLU A 210 -4.46 -0.39 -3.20
C GLU A 210 -3.45 0.75 -2.91
N ILE A 211 -3.41 1.22 -1.66
CA ILE A 211 -2.48 2.29 -1.26
C ILE A 211 -1.03 1.87 -1.49
N TYR A 212 -0.72 0.58 -1.30
CA TYR A 212 0.62 0.05 -1.52
C TYR A 212 0.78 -0.68 -2.86
N THR A 213 -0.24 -1.38 -3.31
CA THR A 213 -0.20 -2.25 -4.48
C THR A 213 -0.47 -1.54 -5.80
N GLY A 214 -1.10 -0.37 -5.76
CA GLY A 214 -1.48 0.41 -6.94
C GLY A 214 -0.30 1.01 -7.71
N PHE A 215 -0.63 1.55 -8.88
CA PHE A 215 0.27 2.29 -9.75
C PHE A 215 1.51 1.48 -10.17
N TRP A 216 1.28 0.32 -10.82
CA TRP A 216 2.30 -0.58 -11.37
C TRP A 216 3.17 -1.32 -10.35
N ARG A 217 2.99 -1.12 -9.03
CA ARG A 217 3.82 -1.76 -8.01
C ARG A 217 3.88 -3.28 -8.16
N THR A 218 2.79 -3.90 -8.52
CA THR A 218 2.64 -5.35 -8.67
C THR A 218 2.65 -5.83 -10.12
N GLY A 219 3.07 -4.98 -11.07
CA GLY A 219 3.12 -5.32 -12.50
C GLY A 219 1.83 -5.03 -13.28
N ASN A 220 0.77 -4.56 -12.61
CA ASN A 220 -0.45 -4.03 -13.22
C ASN A 220 -0.69 -2.61 -12.69
N MET A 221 -1.48 -1.78 -13.41
CA MET A 221 -1.84 -0.45 -12.91
C MET A 221 -2.44 -0.54 -11.50
N PHE A 222 -3.30 -1.53 -11.27
CA PHE A 222 -3.83 -1.90 -9.96
C PHE A 222 -3.76 -3.42 -9.78
N ALA A 223 -3.43 -3.90 -8.59
CA ALA A 223 -3.27 -5.33 -8.31
C ALA A 223 -4.56 -6.14 -8.56
N CYS A 224 -5.73 -5.51 -8.39
CA CYS A 224 -7.02 -6.14 -8.67
C CYS A 224 -7.21 -6.52 -10.15
N GLU A 225 -6.49 -5.89 -11.07
CA GLU A 225 -6.53 -6.19 -12.51
C GLU A 225 -5.94 -7.58 -12.83
N ARG A 226 -5.11 -8.14 -11.94
CA ARG A 226 -4.55 -9.50 -12.06
C ARG A 226 -5.63 -10.57 -12.24
N GLU A 227 -6.74 -10.47 -11.51
CA GLU A 227 -7.86 -11.40 -11.58
C GLU A 227 -9.05 -10.83 -12.38
N GLY A 228 -8.97 -9.58 -12.85
CA GLY A 228 -10.09 -8.89 -13.49
C GLY A 228 -11.27 -8.68 -12.53
N VAL A 229 -11.01 -8.59 -11.23
CA VAL A 229 -12.01 -8.38 -10.18
C VAL A 229 -11.97 -6.93 -9.74
N PHE A 230 -13.07 -6.21 -9.94
CA PHE A 230 -13.12 -4.78 -9.64
C PHE A 230 -13.94 -4.50 -8.39
N PRO A 231 -13.45 -3.58 -7.51
CA PRO A 231 -14.10 -3.26 -6.25
C PRO A 231 -15.31 -2.34 -6.43
N ASP A 232 -16.02 -2.10 -5.35
CA ASP A 232 -17.01 -1.03 -5.24
C ASP A 232 -16.38 0.31 -4.84
N LEU A 233 -15.32 0.24 -4.02
CA LEU A 233 -14.49 1.36 -3.58
C LEU A 233 -13.02 0.95 -3.63
N ILE A 234 -12.14 1.85 -4.06
CA ILE A 234 -10.69 1.65 -4.05
C ILE A 234 -10.02 2.79 -3.28
N CYS A 235 -9.10 2.44 -2.39
CA CYS A 235 -8.28 3.37 -1.63
C CYS A 235 -6.90 3.49 -2.28
N LEU A 236 -6.48 4.72 -2.59
CA LEU A 236 -5.21 5.03 -3.26
C LEU A 236 -4.41 6.06 -2.45
N GLY A 237 -3.09 5.98 -2.54
CA GLY A 237 -2.16 6.87 -1.83
C GLY A 237 -0.73 6.62 -2.27
N LYS A 238 0.25 6.85 -1.40
CA LYS A 238 1.69 6.58 -1.64
C LYS A 238 2.16 7.05 -3.03
N ALA A 239 2.30 6.12 -3.99
CA ALA A 239 2.75 6.39 -5.34
C ALA A 239 1.82 7.33 -6.15
N LEU A 240 0.61 7.60 -5.66
CA LEU A 240 -0.34 8.52 -6.30
C LEU A 240 0.27 9.89 -6.62
N ALA A 241 1.09 10.46 -5.73
CA ALA A 241 1.68 11.78 -5.93
C ALA A 241 3.22 11.78 -5.92
N GLY A 242 3.87 10.64 -5.69
CA GLY A 242 5.33 10.54 -5.72
C GLY A 242 6.05 11.36 -4.65
N GLY A 243 5.43 11.57 -3.45
CA GLY A 243 6.07 12.22 -2.31
C GLY A 243 5.25 13.31 -1.61
N PHE A 244 4.13 13.72 -2.15
CA PHE A 244 3.24 14.69 -1.49
C PHE A 244 2.15 13.97 -0.69
N PRO A 245 1.80 14.43 0.53
CA PRO A 245 0.73 13.86 1.33
C PRO A 245 -0.63 14.04 0.66
N ILE A 246 -1.13 13.00 0.02
CA ILE A 246 -2.46 12.92 -0.57
C ILE A 246 -2.89 11.45 -0.65
N SER A 247 -4.16 11.21 -0.40
CA SER A 247 -4.84 9.95 -0.61
C SER A 247 -6.24 10.17 -1.15
N VAL A 248 -6.87 9.12 -1.64
CA VAL A 248 -8.22 9.21 -2.18
C VAL A 248 -8.94 7.87 -2.05
N CYS A 249 -10.22 7.93 -1.66
CA CYS A 249 -11.18 6.88 -1.88
C CYS A 249 -11.92 7.20 -3.18
N VAL A 250 -11.78 6.33 -4.19
CA VAL A 250 -12.56 6.40 -5.43
C VAL A 250 -13.64 5.32 -5.37
N GLY A 251 -14.87 5.66 -5.66
CA GLY A 251 -15.99 4.73 -5.64
C GLY A 251 -16.91 4.86 -6.84
N LYS A 252 -17.68 3.81 -7.14
CA LYS A 252 -18.75 3.86 -8.12
C LYS A 252 -19.67 5.03 -7.82
N ALA A 253 -19.98 5.88 -8.80
CA ALA A 253 -20.76 7.10 -8.59
C ALA A 253 -22.06 6.85 -7.81
N GLN A 254 -22.79 5.80 -8.17
CA GLN A 254 -24.05 5.43 -7.50
C GLN A 254 -23.89 5.06 -6.02
N ILE A 255 -22.74 4.53 -5.61
CA ILE A 255 -22.44 4.20 -4.22
C ILE A 255 -22.03 5.47 -3.47
N MET A 256 -21.21 6.31 -4.10
CA MET A 256 -20.80 7.59 -3.54
C MET A 256 -21.96 8.58 -3.40
N ASP A 257 -23.06 8.40 -4.13
CA ASP A 257 -24.28 9.19 -4.00
C ASP A 257 -25.05 8.92 -2.69
N ALA A 258 -24.65 7.93 -1.89
CA ALA A 258 -25.15 7.72 -0.53
C ALA A 258 -24.74 8.82 0.46
N TRP A 259 -23.71 9.62 0.13
CA TRP A 259 -23.37 10.79 0.95
C TRP A 259 -24.46 11.84 0.84
N PRO A 260 -24.99 12.33 1.99
CA PRO A 260 -26.07 13.31 1.97
C PRO A 260 -25.63 14.64 1.36
N ALA A 261 -26.57 15.38 0.79
CA ALA A 261 -26.33 16.76 0.42
C ALA A 261 -25.97 17.60 1.65
N SER A 262 -25.01 18.51 1.50
CA SER A 262 -24.63 19.43 2.57
C SER A 262 -25.78 20.41 2.88
N HIS A 263 -26.02 20.64 4.16
CA HIS A 263 -26.92 21.68 4.68
C HIS A 263 -26.15 22.77 5.42
N GLY A 264 -24.94 23.08 4.96
CA GLY A 264 -24.04 24.07 5.57
C GLY A 264 -22.70 23.46 5.97
N GLU A 265 -22.67 22.19 6.43
CA GLU A 265 -21.47 21.47 6.81
C GLU A 265 -21.37 20.15 6.03
N ALA A 266 -20.18 19.79 5.60
CA ALA A 266 -19.92 18.47 5.00
C ALA A 266 -19.75 17.42 6.11
N LEU A 267 -20.38 16.25 5.92
CA LEU A 267 -20.30 15.14 6.87
C LEU A 267 -18.88 14.54 6.99
N HIS A 268 -18.05 14.74 5.96
CA HIS A 268 -16.65 14.31 5.93
C HIS A 268 -15.84 15.35 5.18
N THR A 269 -15.04 16.13 5.90
CA THR A 269 -14.17 17.16 5.36
C THR A 269 -12.95 17.39 6.22
N SER A 270 -11.95 18.05 5.68
CA SER A 270 -10.79 18.58 6.38
C SER A 270 -10.18 19.71 5.54
N THR A 271 -9.51 20.64 6.20
CA THR A 271 -8.97 21.85 5.59
C THR A 271 -8.12 21.63 4.32
N PHE A 272 -7.33 20.55 4.30
CA PHE A 272 -6.36 20.30 3.22
C PHE A 272 -6.78 19.20 2.23
N LEU A 273 -8.02 18.75 2.24
CA LEU A 273 -8.48 17.68 1.33
C LEU A 273 -8.42 18.12 -0.14
N GLY A 274 -7.71 17.33 -0.93
CA GLY A 274 -7.50 17.65 -2.35
C GLY A 274 -6.68 18.92 -2.53
N ASN A 275 -5.60 19.07 -1.73
CA ASN A 275 -4.68 20.18 -1.85
C ASN A 275 -4.18 20.35 -3.30
N PRO A 276 -4.18 21.57 -3.87
CA PRO A 276 -3.81 21.79 -5.27
C PRO A 276 -2.42 21.27 -5.64
N MET A 277 -1.44 21.37 -4.77
CA MET A 277 -0.08 20.85 -5.02
C MET A 277 -0.07 19.32 -5.13
N GLY A 278 -0.73 18.64 -4.19
CA GLY A 278 -0.88 17.18 -4.24
C GLY A 278 -1.66 16.73 -5.48
N CYS A 279 -2.71 17.45 -5.85
CA CYS A 279 -3.47 17.17 -7.07
C CYS A 279 -2.63 17.32 -8.34
N ALA A 280 -1.84 18.39 -8.46
CA ALA A 280 -0.97 18.61 -9.62
C ALA A 280 0.11 17.53 -9.73
N MET A 281 0.73 17.14 -8.60
CA MET A 281 1.70 16.05 -8.58
C MET A 281 1.05 14.71 -8.94
N SER A 282 -0.16 14.45 -8.47
CA SER A 282 -0.91 13.22 -8.79
C SER A 282 -1.27 13.13 -10.27
N ILE A 283 -1.69 14.23 -10.89
CA ILE A 283 -1.96 14.28 -12.34
C ILE A 283 -0.69 13.97 -13.14
N GLU A 284 0.46 14.56 -12.77
CA GLU A 284 1.73 14.28 -13.42
C GLU A 284 2.14 12.83 -13.23
N ALA A 285 1.94 12.26 -12.03
CA ALA A 285 2.21 10.86 -11.76
C ALA A 285 1.33 9.93 -12.63
N ILE A 286 0.01 10.20 -12.68
CA ILE A 286 -0.94 9.43 -13.51
C ILE A 286 -0.57 9.52 -14.99
N ARG A 287 -0.19 10.72 -15.47
CA ARG A 287 0.27 10.90 -16.84
C ARG A 287 1.46 9.99 -17.15
N ARG A 288 2.46 9.94 -16.27
CA ARG A 288 3.64 9.07 -16.40
C ARG A 288 3.28 7.58 -16.32
N TYR A 289 2.38 7.20 -15.43
CA TYR A 289 1.92 5.80 -15.31
C TYR A 289 1.16 5.32 -16.55
N ARG A 290 0.58 6.20 -17.34
CA ARG A 290 -0.12 5.88 -18.61
C ARG A 290 0.82 5.79 -19.81
N GLU A 291 2.09 6.14 -19.68
CA GLU A 291 3.09 6.02 -20.75
C GLU A 291 3.50 4.54 -20.93
N PRO A 292 3.52 4.02 -22.16
CA PRO A 292 3.97 2.64 -22.43
C PRO A 292 5.39 2.35 -21.94
N GLU A 293 6.24 3.39 -21.90
CA GLU A 293 7.60 3.31 -21.42
C GLU A 293 7.66 2.97 -19.92
N THR A 294 6.67 3.44 -19.13
CA THR A 294 6.58 3.10 -17.70
C THR A 294 6.24 1.63 -17.50
N GLU A 295 5.27 1.10 -18.26
CA GLU A 295 4.93 -0.31 -18.23
C GLU A 295 6.12 -1.19 -18.61
N ALA A 296 6.81 -0.85 -19.69
CA ALA A 296 8.00 -1.58 -20.14
C ALA A 296 9.14 -1.54 -19.12
N MET A 297 9.36 -0.37 -18.49
CA MET A 297 10.35 -0.20 -17.43
C MET A 297 10.04 -1.07 -16.21
N VAL A 298 8.80 -1.07 -15.75
CA VAL A 298 8.33 -1.91 -14.62
C VAL A 298 8.52 -3.39 -14.95
N ALA A 299 8.07 -3.83 -16.13
CA ALA A 299 8.17 -5.23 -16.54
C ALA A 299 9.63 -5.70 -16.55
N ALA A 300 10.54 -4.92 -17.16
CA ALA A 300 11.96 -5.26 -17.24
C ALA A 300 12.64 -5.31 -15.86
N ALA A 301 12.35 -4.34 -14.99
CA ALA A 301 12.90 -4.31 -13.63
C ALA A 301 12.33 -5.45 -12.76
N ALA A 302 11.04 -5.76 -12.89
CA ALA A 302 10.38 -6.84 -12.15
C ALA A 302 10.93 -8.22 -12.54
N GLU A 303 11.06 -8.48 -13.84
CA GLU A 303 11.65 -9.73 -14.35
C GLU A 303 13.08 -9.92 -13.81
N HIS A 304 13.90 -8.88 -13.88
CA HIS A 304 15.28 -8.94 -13.41
C HIS A 304 15.35 -9.14 -11.89
N LEU A 305 14.54 -8.40 -11.12
CA LEU A 305 14.48 -8.54 -9.66
C LEU A 305 14.04 -9.94 -9.25
N ALA A 306 13.02 -10.49 -9.87
CA ALA A 306 12.54 -11.85 -9.58
C ALA A 306 13.64 -12.89 -9.88
N ALA A 307 14.31 -12.79 -11.04
CA ALA A 307 15.42 -13.68 -11.40
C ALA A 307 16.59 -13.58 -10.42
N ALA A 308 16.99 -12.36 -10.05
CA ALA A 308 18.07 -12.14 -9.09
C ALA A 308 17.74 -12.71 -7.71
N LEU A 309 16.51 -12.47 -7.20
CA LEU A 309 16.04 -13.01 -5.93
C LEU A 309 15.98 -14.53 -5.92
N GLN A 310 15.56 -15.16 -7.02
CA GLN A 310 15.51 -16.61 -7.12
C GLN A 310 16.86 -17.28 -6.88
N THR A 311 17.97 -16.58 -7.12
CA THR A 311 19.32 -17.09 -6.80
C THR A 311 19.55 -17.31 -5.30
N LEU A 312 18.72 -16.72 -4.42
CA LEU A 312 18.82 -16.88 -2.97
C LEU A 312 18.16 -18.17 -2.46
N SER A 313 17.39 -18.88 -3.28
CA SER A 313 16.62 -20.06 -2.88
C SER A 313 17.49 -21.27 -2.47
N ASP A 314 18.79 -21.25 -2.83
CA ASP A 314 19.77 -22.25 -2.42
C ASP A 314 20.28 -22.06 -0.98
N LEU A 315 19.95 -20.94 -0.34
CA LEU A 315 20.39 -20.63 1.01
C LEU A 315 19.48 -21.28 2.04
N PRO A 316 20.03 -22.08 3.00
CA PRO A 316 19.21 -22.71 4.05
C PRO A 316 18.47 -21.72 4.94
N SER A 317 18.94 -20.48 5.01
CA SER A 317 18.33 -19.39 5.78
C SER A 317 17.12 -18.76 5.10
N VAL A 318 16.89 -19.04 3.81
CA VAL A 318 15.76 -18.53 3.02
C VAL A 318 14.68 -19.61 2.97
N LYS A 319 13.51 -19.31 3.52
CA LYS A 319 12.36 -20.22 3.53
C LYS A 319 11.48 -20.04 2.31
N ASN A 320 11.29 -18.81 1.87
CA ASN A 320 10.43 -18.51 0.74
C ASN A 320 10.83 -17.17 0.09
N ILE A 321 10.59 -17.08 -1.21
CA ILE A 321 10.71 -15.86 -1.99
C ILE A 321 9.36 -15.68 -2.68
N ARG A 322 8.68 -14.56 -2.43
CA ARG A 322 7.34 -14.31 -2.93
C ARG A 322 7.14 -12.83 -3.27
N GLY A 323 6.11 -12.56 -4.05
CA GLY A 323 5.75 -11.22 -4.44
C GLY A 323 5.31 -11.18 -5.89
N GLU A 324 4.94 -9.99 -6.36
CA GLU A 324 4.60 -9.69 -7.75
C GLU A 324 5.17 -8.34 -8.17
N GLY A 325 5.62 -8.25 -9.40
CA GLY A 325 6.18 -7.02 -9.93
C GLY A 325 7.41 -6.56 -9.14
N LEU A 326 7.37 -5.33 -8.68
CA LEU A 326 8.40 -4.72 -7.83
C LEU A 326 7.98 -4.67 -6.35
N MET A 327 7.21 -5.64 -5.90
CA MET A 327 6.80 -5.86 -4.52
C MET A 327 7.18 -7.28 -4.10
N MET A 328 8.42 -7.46 -3.62
CA MET A 328 9.04 -8.76 -3.37
C MET A 328 9.45 -8.92 -1.90
N GLY A 329 9.31 -10.12 -1.38
CA GLY A 329 9.69 -10.49 -0.02
C GLY A 329 10.58 -11.72 0.00
N VAL A 330 11.64 -11.67 0.81
CA VAL A 330 12.50 -12.82 1.12
C VAL A 330 12.25 -13.23 2.56
N GLU A 331 11.53 -14.32 2.76
CA GLU A 331 11.26 -14.88 4.08
C GLU A 331 12.45 -15.68 4.58
N THR A 332 12.92 -15.32 5.76
CA THR A 332 14.07 -15.95 6.41
C THR A 332 13.61 -16.94 7.50
N ASP A 333 14.56 -17.69 8.04
CA ASP A 333 14.30 -18.66 9.13
C ASP A 333 13.94 -17.99 10.46
N SER A 334 14.20 -16.68 10.63
CA SER A 334 13.85 -15.92 11.83
C SER A 334 13.84 -14.41 11.62
N GLY A 335 13.06 -13.69 12.42
CA GLY A 335 13.04 -12.22 12.42
C GLY A 335 14.40 -11.62 12.83
N GLU A 336 15.16 -12.31 13.69
CA GLU A 336 16.51 -11.86 14.06
C GLU A 336 17.46 -11.86 12.85
N ARG A 337 17.37 -12.88 11.98
CA ARG A 337 18.14 -12.96 10.74
C ARG A 337 17.75 -11.85 9.76
N ALA A 338 16.45 -11.66 9.53
CA ALA A 338 15.96 -10.60 8.66
C ALA A 338 16.44 -9.23 9.16
N LEU A 339 16.29 -8.94 10.45
CA LEU A 339 16.74 -7.68 11.05
C LEU A 339 18.26 -7.50 10.95
N SER A 340 19.04 -8.57 11.17
CA SER A 340 20.49 -8.54 11.00
C SER A 340 20.89 -8.24 9.55
N ALA A 341 20.21 -8.88 8.58
CA ALA A 341 20.44 -8.61 7.16
C ALA A 341 20.11 -7.16 6.79
N VAL A 342 18.96 -6.64 7.26
CA VAL A 342 18.54 -5.24 7.04
C VAL A 342 19.59 -4.25 7.58
N LYS A 343 20.06 -4.45 8.82
CA LYS A 343 21.11 -3.61 9.41
C LYS A 343 22.45 -3.70 8.65
N GLY A 344 22.79 -4.92 8.20
CA GLY A 344 24.00 -5.13 7.41
C GLY A 344 23.93 -4.48 6.04
N LEU A 345 22.78 -4.56 5.36
CA LEU A 345 22.56 -3.90 4.07
C LEU A 345 22.64 -2.37 4.20
N LEU A 346 22.12 -1.81 5.28
CA LEU A 346 22.26 -0.37 5.54
C LEU A 346 23.74 0.04 5.62
N GLN A 347 24.61 -0.78 6.25
CA GLN A 347 26.06 -0.55 6.28
C GLN A 347 26.70 -0.69 4.89
N ASP A 348 26.11 -1.50 4.01
CA ASP A 348 26.56 -1.66 2.62
C ASP A 348 26.01 -0.57 1.67
N GLY A 349 25.28 0.42 2.19
CA GLY A 349 24.66 1.49 1.39
C GLY A 349 23.36 1.11 0.71
N ILE A 350 22.59 0.17 1.28
CA ILE A 350 21.30 -0.31 0.73
C ILE A 350 20.22 -0.20 1.81
N ILE A 351 19.10 0.43 1.47
CA ILE A 351 17.94 0.57 2.36
C ILE A 351 16.90 -0.48 1.96
N VAL A 352 16.57 -1.35 2.91
CA VAL A 352 15.45 -2.31 2.87
C VAL A 352 14.74 -2.31 4.22
N LEU A 353 13.57 -2.94 4.31
CA LEU A 353 12.79 -2.99 5.55
C LEU A 353 12.48 -4.43 5.96
N PRO A 354 12.39 -4.71 7.27
CA PRO A 354 11.80 -5.93 7.76
C PRO A 354 10.28 -5.82 7.72
N ASP A 355 9.60 -6.88 7.30
CA ASP A 355 8.15 -7.00 7.26
C ASP A 355 7.69 -8.38 7.76
N GLY A 356 6.37 -8.59 7.76
CA GLY A 356 5.75 -9.79 8.29
C GLY A 356 5.42 -9.70 9.78
N PRO A 357 4.45 -10.49 10.27
CA PRO A 357 4.03 -10.48 11.66
C PRO A 357 5.16 -10.78 12.66
N HIS A 358 6.18 -11.51 12.22
CA HIS A 358 7.35 -11.89 13.01
C HIS A 358 8.62 -11.11 12.64
N GLY A 359 8.53 -10.14 11.72
CA GLY A 359 9.67 -9.37 11.21
C GLY A 359 10.69 -10.24 10.46
N ASP A 360 10.27 -11.36 9.92
CA ASP A 360 11.09 -12.41 9.32
C ASP A 360 11.20 -12.31 7.78
N VAL A 361 10.59 -11.28 7.21
CA VAL A 361 10.64 -11.00 5.77
C VAL A 361 11.51 -9.77 5.50
N VAL A 362 12.48 -9.89 4.60
CA VAL A 362 13.16 -8.72 4.01
C VAL A 362 12.32 -8.26 2.81
N ALA A 363 11.70 -7.09 2.92
CA ALA A 363 10.84 -6.53 1.90
C ALA A 363 11.63 -5.62 0.94
N LEU A 364 11.40 -5.81 -0.36
CA LEU A 364 11.99 -5.04 -1.44
C LEU A 364 10.88 -4.47 -2.32
N THR A 365 10.80 -3.16 -2.37
CA THR A 365 9.82 -2.40 -3.17
C THR A 365 10.52 -1.23 -3.86
N PRO A 366 11.56 -1.47 -4.69
CA PRO A 366 12.37 -0.41 -5.27
C PRO A 366 11.56 0.52 -6.18
N PRO A 367 12.05 1.73 -6.45
CA PRO A 367 11.54 2.56 -7.53
C PRO A 367 11.64 1.84 -8.88
N PHE A 368 10.72 2.14 -9.80
CA PHE A 368 10.66 1.49 -11.12
C PHE A 368 11.88 1.78 -11.98
N CYS A 369 12.57 2.90 -11.72
CA CYS A 369 13.80 3.29 -12.39
C CYS A 369 15.06 2.59 -11.87
N VAL A 370 14.94 1.60 -10.99
CA VAL A 370 16.08 0.82 -10.50
C VAL A 370 16.75 0.10 -11.67
N SER A 371 18.07 0.24 -11.79
CA SER A 371 18.83 -0.43 -12.85
C SER A 371 19.12 -1.89 -12.49
N LYS A 372 19.49 -2.68 -13.52
CA LYS A 372 19.90 -4.08 -13.33
C LYS A 372 21.13 -4.18 -12.44
N GLU A 373 22.08 -3.28 -12.62
CA GLU A 373 23.31 -3.21 -11.83
C GLU A 373 23.04 -2.91 -10.35
N GLU A 374 22.07 -2.03 -10.06
CA GLU A 374 21.65 -1.72 -8.70
C GLU A 374 20.92 -2.90 -8.05
N ILE A 375 20.08 -3.60 -8.80
CA ILE A 375 19.43 -4.85 -8.35
C ILE A 375 20.50 -5.90 -8.03
N ASP A 376 21.41 -6.18 -8.97
CA ASP A 376 22.45 -7.19 -8.82
C ASP A 376 23.37 -6.88 -7.63
N PHE A 377 23.73 -5.62 -7.44
CA PHE A 377 24.51 -5.16 -6.29
C PHE A 377 23.73 -5.41 -4.98
N ALA A 378 22.47 -4.99 -4.90
CA ALA A 378 21.65 -5.16 -3.71
C ALA A 378 21.43 -6.64 -3.34
N ILE A 379 21.09 -7.48 -4.32
CA ILE A 379 20.87 -8.90 -4.10
C ILE A 379 22.16 -9.64 -3.78
N GLY A 380 23.27 -9.27 -4.42
CA GLY A 380 24.60 -9.82 -4.09
C GLY A 380 25.00 -9.54 -2.64
N LYS A 381 24.72 -8.33 -2.13
CA LYS A 381 24.95 -7.97 -0.71
C LYS A 381 23.99 -8.73 0.22
N LEU A 382 22.70 -8.78 -0.13
CA LEU A 382 21.71 -9.55 0.64
C LEU A 382 22.12 -11.03 0.75
N ARG A 383 22.56 -11.65 -0.34
CA ARG A 383 23.10 -13.01 -0.35
C ARG A 383 24.25 -13.18 0.65
N GLY A 384 25.20 -12.24 0.65
CA GLY A 384 26.33 -12.23 1.60
C GLY A 384 25.86 -12.17 3.05
N ARG A 385 24.88 -11.34 3.36
CA ARG A 385 24.32 -11.16 4.71
C ARG A 385 23.51 -12.39 5.18
N LEU A 386 22.82 -13.06 4.27
CA LEU A 386 22.03 -14.27 4.58
C LEU A 386 22.89 -15.54 4.69
N ARG A 387 24.06 -15.59 4.03
CA ARG A 387 25.04 -16.70 4.18
C ARG A 387 25.81 -16.67 5.49
N GLY A 388 25.99 -15.51 6.11
CA GLY A 388 26.77 -15.36 7.32
C GLY A 388 26.16 -16.15 8.48
N ALA A 389 26.99 -16.95 9.19
CA ALA A 389 26.60 -17.57 10.44
C ALA A 389 26.19 -16.46 11.43
N HIS A 390 25.13 -16.68 12.20
CA HIS A 390 24.82 -15.89 13.38
C HIS A 390 26.05 -15.92 14.31
N ALA A 391 26.83 -14.83 14.33
CA ALA A 391 27.64 -14.58 15.52
C ALA A 391 26.62 -14.21 16.61
N PRO A 392 26.49 -14.98 17.69
CA PRO A 392 25.59 -14.63 18.77
C PRO A 392 25.96 -13.24 19.24
N SER A 393 25.02 -12.29 19.18
CA SER A 393 25.17 -10.97 19.75
C SER A 393 25.58 -11.16 21.20
N ARG A 394 26.80 -10.72 21.57
CA ARG A 394 27.16 -10.58 22.97
C ARG A 394 26.12 -9.66 23.59
N VAL A 395 25.25 -10.24 24.38
CA VAL A 395 24.38 -9.51 25.29
C VAL A 395 25.29 -8.68 26.18
N VAL A 396 25.41 -7.40 25.87
CA VAL A 396 25.95 -6.43 26.80
C VAL A 396 24.88 -6.28 27.88
N SER A 397 25.02 -7.09 28.91
CA SER A 397 24.24 -6.93 30.13
C SER A 397 24.71 -5.64 30.78
N GLY A 398 23.81 -4.66 30.85
CA GLY A 398 23.98 -3.50 31.73
C GLY A 398 23.76 -2.15 31.09
N ALA A 399 22.50 -1.72 31.01
CA ALA A 399 22.11 -0.35 31.31
C ALA A 399 20.60 -0.33 31.64
N PRO A 400 20.17 0.35 32.72
CA PRO A 400 18.77 0.37 33.10
C PRO A 400 17.95 1.23 32.16
N ALA A 401 16.69 0.82 31.96
CA ALA A 401 15.69 1.57 31.23
C ALA A 401 15.53 2.99 31.82
N GLY A 402 16.05 3.99 31.08
CA GLY A 402 15.76 5.38 31.33
C GLY A 402 14.45 5.75 30.66
N ASN A 403 13.46 6.14 31.43
CA ASN A 403 12.23 6.78 31.00
C ASN A 403 12.53 7.96 30.07
N LEU A 404 11.94 7.92 28.87
CA LEU A 404 11.74 9.12 28.07
C LEU A 404 10.23 9.31 27.91
N ALA A 405 9.79 10.39 28.53
CA ALA A 405 8.44 10.94 28.43
C ALA A 405 8.16 11.45 27.02
#